data_3ababfca13cf1671c36cd4f62b5cf5ba
#
_entry.id   3ababfca13cf1671c36cd4f62b5cf5ba
#
_cell.length_a   1.000
_cell.length_b   1.000
_cell.length_c   1.000
_cell.angle_alpha   90.00
_cell.angle_beta   90.00
_cell.angle_gamma   90.00
#
_symmetry.space_group_name_H-M   'P 1'
#
loop_
_entity.id
_entity.type
_entity.pdbx_description
1 polymer ?
#
loop_
_entity_poly.entity_id
_entity_poly.type
_entity_poly.pdbx_seq_one_letter_code
_entity_poly.pdbx_strand_id
1 'polypeptide(L)'
;PGLDPLGVPSSLKNSSFGFQYNNIEQLKKLVDKENIGVIKMEVSRSTQPNVKFLRSVRQLATKKNIVLIFDECTSGFRQSFGGIHKLININPDMAIFGKSLGNGYAISAILGKESVMNSARKSFISSTFWSDRIGPVAAIKTLEIMEREESWKKITFLGEKIFLIWKKLAKKHNLAINTSGLPALAKFSFKSENSQAYKTFITQEMLEKNFLAANGVYLSTSHNEKILKRYADYLDEIFYKISQCEKKNLNISNILKY
;
A
#
# COMPACT_ATOMS: atom_id res chain seq x y z
N PRO A 1 -8.82 14.93 7.07
CA PRO A 1 -9.39 14.49 8.33
C PRO A 1 -8.45 13.49 9.01
N GLY A 2 -8.25 13.64 10.32
CA GLY A 2 -7.45 12.72 11.14
C GLY A 2 -6.04 13.20 11.49
N LEU A 3 -5.57 14.31 10.94
CA LEU A 3 -4.33 14.96 11.36
C LEU A 3 -4.62 16.41 11.77
N ASP A 4 -3.82 16.90 12.73
CA ASP A 4 -3.86 18.30 13.12
C ASP A 4 -3.41 19.17 11.94
N PRO A 5 -4.14 20.24 11.58
CA PRO A 5 -3.78 21.12 10.47
C PRO A 5 -2.66 22.12 10.84
N LEU A 6 -1.95 21.95 11.95
CA LEU A 6 -0.84 22.80 12.34
C LEU A 6 0.21 22.88 11.22
N GLY A 7 0.59 24.09 10.87
CA GLY A 7 1.51 24.38 9.78
C GLY A 7 0.87 24.46 8.38
N VAL A 8 -0.43 24.19 8.24
CA VAL A 8 -1.16 24.38 6.99
C VAL A 8 -1.74 25.80 6.92
N PRO A 9 -1.50 26.56 5.83
CA PRO A 9 -2.08 27.89 5.66
C PRO A 9 -3.61 27.86 5.78
N SER A 10 -4.19 28.79 6.54
CA SER A 10 -5.65 28.89 6.76
C SER A 10 -6.44 29.11 5.46
N SER A 11 -5.82 29.70 4.44
CA SER A 11 -6.40 29.88 3.10
C SER A 11 -6.71 28.56 2.38
N LEU A 12 -6.08 27.45 2.78
CA LEU A 12 -6.37 26.12 2.24
C LEU A 12 -7.51 25.40 2.96
N LYS A 13 -8.09 26.00 3.99
CA LYS A 13 -9.25 25.45 4.67
C LYS A 13 -10.42 25.28 3.67
N ASN A 14 -11.06 24.13 3.70
CA ASN A 14 -12.16 23.76 2.80
C ASN A 14 -11.77 23.63 1.31
N SER A 15 -10.48 23.52 0.97
CA SER A 15 -10.02 23.22 -0.39
C SER A 15 -9.92 21.71 -0.67
N SER A 16 -10.02 20.87 0.37
CA SER A 16 -9.94 19.41 0.25
C SER A 16 -10.94 18.72 1.18
N PHE A 17 -11.64 17.75 0.64
CA PHE A 17 -12.67 16.98 1.34
C PHE A 17 -12.32 15.51 1.34
N GLY A 18 -12.30 14.87 2.51
CA GLY A 18 -12.08 13.43 2.63
C GLY A 18 -13.38 12.64 2.40
N PHE A 19 -13.29 11.49 1.74
CA PHE A 19 -14.37 10.54 1.64
C PHE A 19 -13.90 9.14 2.03
N GLN A 20 -14.84 8.30 2.48
CA GLN A 20 -14.54 6.93 2.86
C GLN A 20 -14.40 6.04 1.63
N TYR A 21 -13.36 5.21 1.64
CA TYR A 21 -13.12 4.21 0.60
C TYR A 21 -14.29 3.21 0.53
N ASN A 22 -14.70 2.85 -0.69
CA ASN A 22 -15.87 2.01 -0.98
C ASN A 22 -17.23 2.65 -0.62
N ASN A 23 -17.32 3.95 -0.32
CA ASN A 23 -18.56 4.66 -0.05
C ASN A 23 -18.90 5.66 -1.17
N ILE A 24 -19.50 5.18 -2.23
CA ILE A 24 -19.84 6.02 -3.39
C ILE A 24 -20.92 7.06 -3.08
N GLU A 25 -21.85 6.77 -2.17
CA GLU A 25 -22.91 7.70 -1.83
C GLU A 25 -22.39 8.94 -1.10
N GLN A 26 -21.40 8.77 -0.22
CA GLN A 26 -20.72 9.90 0.39
C GLN A 26 -20.01 10.75 -0.67
N LEU A 27 -19.32 10.12 -1.62
CA LEU A 27 -18.62 10.85 -2.69
C LEU A 27 -19.61 11.62 -3.59
N LYS A 28 -20.74 11.04 -3.95
CA LYS A 28 -21.80 11.71 -4.72
C LYS A 28 -22.30 12.96 -3.99
N LYS A 29 -22.63 12.83 -2.70
CA LYS A 29 -23.08 13.95 -1.87
C LYS A 29 -22.06 15.09 -1.83
N LEU A 30 -20.76 14.76 -1.72
CA LEU A 30 -19.68 15.76 -1.76
C LEU A 30 -19.63 16.47 -3.11
N VAL A 31 -19.66 15.71 -4.21
CA VAL A 31 -19.61 16.27 -5.58
C VAL A 31 -20.83 17.11 -5.92
N ASP A 32 -22.00 16.78 -5.37
CA ASP A 32 -23.23 17.55 -5.61
C ASP A 32 -23.29 18.83 -4.74
N LYS A 33 -22.65 18.83 -3.56
CA LYS A 33 -22.65 19.95 -2.63
C LYS A 33 -21.50 20.95 -2.89
N GLU A 34 -20.32 20.44 -3.25
CA GLU A 34 -19.10 21.22 -3.34
C GLU A 34 -18.62 21.32 -4.80
N ASN A 35 -17.91 22.39 -5.13
CA ASN A 35 -17.32 22.58 -6.46
C ASN A 35 -16.04 21.74 -6.60
N ILE A 36 -16.19 20.45 -6.89
CA ILE A 36 -15.08 19.49 -6.97
C ILE A 36 -14.52 19.44 -8.39
N GLY A 37 -13.28 19.83 -8.57
CA GLY A 37 -12.54 19.71 -9.86
C GLY A 37 -11.70 18.45 -9.98
N VAL A 38 -11.30 17.83 -8.87
CA VAL A 38 -10.39 16.69 -8.84
C VAL A 38 -10.83 15.66 -7.81
N ILE A 39 -10.81 14.38 -8.19
CA ILE A 39 -10.90 13.25 -7.26
C ILE A 39 -9.55 12.54 -7.30
N LYS A 40 -8.82 12.53 -6.17
CA LYS A 40 -7.57 11.79 -6.02
C LYS A 40 -7.75 10.66 -5.02
N MET A 41 -7.32 9.44 -5.38
CA MET A 41 -7.39 8.29 -4.49
C MET A 41 -6.33 7.24 -4.82
N GLU A 42 -5.92 6.44 -3.82
CA GLU A 42 -5.18 5.20 -4.08
C GLU A 42 -6.14 4.14 -4.64
N VAL A 43 -5.70 3.34 -5.62
CA VAL A 43 -6.52 2.24 -6.17
C VAL A 43 -6.65 1.10 -5.16
N SER A 44 -5.56 0.76 -4.50
CA SER A 44 -5.53 -0.23 -3.44
C SER A 44 -4.34 0.03 -2.51
N ARG A 45 -4.55 -0.14 -1.21
CA ARG A 45 -3.49 -0.09 -0.21
C ARG A 45 -3.77 -1.06 0.94
N SER A 46 -4.51 -0.62 1.94
CA SER A 46 -4.87 -1.43 3.11
C SER A 46 -6.20 -2.16 2.91
N THR A 47 -7.10 -1.57 2.14
CA THR A 47 -8.42 -2.12 1.81
C THR A 47 -8.43 -2.51 0.33
N GLN A 48 -8.92 -3.70 0.04
CA GLN A 48 -9.10 -4.13 -1.35
C GLN A 48 -10.23 -3.32 -2.01
N PRO A 49 -10.03 -2.88 -3.26
CA PRO A 49 -11.02 -2.09 -3.96
C PRO A 49 -12.24 -2.96 -4.33
N ASN A 50 -13.42 -2.43 -4.09
CA ASN A 50 -14.61 -2.92 -4.76
C ASN A 50 -14.61 -2.38 -6.20
N VAL A 51 -14.51 -3.27 -7.19
CA VAL A 51 -14.47 -2.89 -8.60
C VAL A 51 -15.72 -2.10 -9.02
N LYS A 52 -16.90 -2.40 -8.45
CA LYS A 52 -18.13 -1.63 -8.69
C LYS A 52 -17.97 -0.18 -8.20
N PHE A 53 -17.38 0.00 -7.02
CA PHE A 53 -17.11 1.32 -6.49
C PHE A 53 -16.18 2.12 -7.41
N LEU A 54 -15.05 1.55 -7.84
CA LEU A 54 -14.10 2.22 -8.73
C LEU A 54 -14.73 2.59 -10.09
N ARG A 55 -15.58 1.71 -10.65
CA ARG A 55 -16.34 2.02 -11.86
C ARG A 55 -17.29 3.18 -11.63
N SER A 56 -18.00 3.20 -10.50
CA SER A 56 -18.90 4.30 -10.16
C SER A 56 -18.17 5.62 -9.96
N VAL A 57 -16.96 5.59 -9.35
CA VAL A 57 -16.11 6.79 -9.24
C VAL A 57 -15.71 7.30 -10.63
N ARG A 58 -15.27 6.40 -11.55
CA ARG A 58 -14.92 6.80 -12.92
C ARG A 58 -16.11 7.38 -13.67
N GLN A 59 -17.29 6.76 -13.56
CA GLN A 59 -18.52 7.24 -14.20
C GLN A 59 -18.94 8.61 -13.64
N LEU A 60 -18.88 8.79 -12.33
CA LEU A 60 -19.18 10.07 -11.67
C LEU A 60 -18.22 11.16 -12.16
N ALA A 61 -16.92 10.89 -12.15
CA ALA A 61 -15.92 11.85 -12.60
C ALA A 61 -16.12 12.24 -14.07
N THR A 62 -16.43 11.26 -14.95
CA THR A 62 -16.74 11.53 -16.36
C THR A 62 -18.00 12.38 -16.51
N LYS A 63 -19.09 12.03 -15.82
CA LYS A 63 -20.39 12.74 -15.89
C LYS A 63 -20.29 14.19 -15.42
N LYS A 64 -19.46 14.44 -14.41
CA LYS A 64 -19.30 15.76 -13.79
C LYS A 64 -18.08 16.54 -14.31
N ASN A 65 -17.40 16.03 -15.32
CA ASN A 65 -16.17 16.61 -15.90
C ASN A 65 -15.08 16.86 -14.83
N ILE A 66 -14.91 15.92 -13.92
CA ILE A 66 -13.95 15.94 -12.81
C ILE A 66 -12.72 15.14 -13.22
N VAL A 67 -11.52 15.65 -12.97
CA VAL A 67 -10.27 14.93 -13.21
C VAL A 67 -10.12 13.82 -12.16
N LEU A 68 -10.02 12.57 -12.61
CA LEU A 68 -9.77 11.42 -11.74
C LEU A 68 -8.28 11.09 -11.74
N ILE A 69 -7.67 11.14 -10.56
CA ILE A 69 -6.26 10.79 -10.33
C ILE A 69 -6.17 9.51 -9.51
N PHE A 70 -5.50 8.49 -10.04
CA PHE A 70 -5.13 7.31 -9.29
C PHE A 70 -3.69 7.43 -8.78
N ASP A 71 -3.54 7.41 -7.45
CA ASP A 71 -2.24 7.35 -6.81
C ASP A 71 -1.78 5.88 -6.73
N GLU A 72 -0.90 5.52 -7.63
CA GLU A 72 -0.30 4.19 -7.72
C GLU A 72 1.16 4.18 -7.19
N CYS A 73 1.55 5.21 -6.43
CA CYS A 73 2.89 5.25 -5.83
C CYS A 73 3.21 4.03 -4.99
N THR A 74 2.19 3.49 -4.28
CA THR A 74 2.37 2.30 -3.43
C THR A 74 2.05 1.01 -4.17
N SER A 75 1.04 1.01 -5.02
CA SER A 75 0.52 -0.19 -5.71
C SER A 75 1.19 -0.47 -7.05
N GLY A 76 1.70 0.54 -7.72
CA GLY A 76 2.31 0.40 -9.04
C GLY A 76 3.46 -0.61 -9.09
N PHE A 77 3.51 -1.39 -10.16
CA PHE A 77 4.50 -2.42 -10.46
C PHE A 77 4.57 -3.58 -9.45
N ARG A 78 3.53 -3.77 -8.61
CA ARG A 78 3.52 -4.84 -7.59
C ARG A 78 2.63 -6.02 -7.94
N GLN A 79 1.56 -5.82 -8.71
CA GLN A 79 0.66 -6.89 -9.16
C GLN A 79 0.50 -6.94 -10.67
N SER A 80 0.97 -5.92 -11.37
CA SER A 80 0.99 -5.81 -12.81
C SER A 80 2.19 -4.99 -13.26
N PHE A 81 2.56 -5.10 -14.53
CA PHE A 81 3.50 -4.17 -15.13
C PHE A 81 2.79 -2.83 -15.41
N GLY A 82 2.86 -1.94 -14.44
CA GLY A 82 2.12 -0.67 -14.38
C GLY A 82 1.21 -0.57 -13.15
N GLY A 83 0.09 0.10 -13.28
CA GLY A 83 -0.88 0.30 -12.20
C GLY A 83 -1.89 -0.84 -12.08
N ILE A 84 -2.44 -1.04 -10.88
CA ILE A 84 -3.51 -2.02 -10.63
C ILE A 84 -4.77 -1.69 -11.44
N HIS A 85 -5.03 -0.42 -11.72
CA HIS A 85 -6.16 0.00 -12.53
C HIS A 85 -6.23 -0.70 -13.90
N LYS A 86 -5.08 -1.11 -14.44
CA LYS A 86 -5.00 -1.88 -15.70
C LYS A 86 -5.63 -3.27 -15.57
N LEU A 87 -5.48 -3.93 -14.42
CA LEU A 87 -6.07 -5.27 -14.17
C LEU A 87 -7.60 -5.25 -14.13
N ILE A 88 -8.18 -4.12 -13.77
CA ILE A 88 -9.64 -3.95 -13.66
C ILE A 88 -10.23 -3.16 -14.84
N ASN A 89 -9.38 -2.74 -15.77
CA ASN A 89 -9.72 -1.95 -16.95
C ASN A 89 -10.53 -0.66 -16.61
N ILE A 90 -10.02 0.10 -15.63
CA ILE A 90 -10.59 1.40 -15.23
C ILE A 90 -9.50 2.46 -15.34
N ASN A 91 -9.53 3.24 -16.42
CA ASN A 91 -8.50 4.23 -16.68
C ASN A 91 -8.80 5.57 -15.99
N PRO A 92 -7.88 6.10 -15.18
CA PRO A 92 -7.96 7.45 -14.65
C PRO A 92 -7.64 8.49 -15.74
N ASP A 93 -7.79 9.76 -15.42
CA ASP A 93 -7.30 10.85 -16.26
C ASP A 93 -5.81 11.09 -16.02
N MET A 94 -5.33 10.80 -14.79
CA MET A 94 -3.91 10.81 -14.42
C MET A 94 -3.60 9.64 -13.49
N ALA A 95 -2.38 9.10 -13.58
CA ALA A 95 -1.82 8.12 -12.67
C ALA A 95 -0.45 8.59 -12.16
N ILE A 96 -0.20 8.35 -10.87
CA ILE A 96 1.05 8.73 -10.21
C ILE A 96 1.80 7.46 -9.83
N PHE A 97 3.07 7.35 -10.23
CA PHE A 97 3.95 6.24 -9.92
C PHE A 97 5.19 6.71 -9.16
N GLY A 98 5.72 5.86 -8.29
CA GLY A 98 6.93 6.13 -7.51
C GLY A 98 7.43 4.85 -6.85
N LYS A 99 8.15 4.96 -5.76
CA LYS A 99 8.66 3.82 -4.96
C LYS A 99 9.30 2.73 -5.82
N SER A 100 8.52 1.71 -6.21
CA SER A 100 9.00 0.59 -7.04
C SER A 100 9.57 1.04 -8.38
N LEU A 101 9.12 2.17 -8.93
CA LEU A 101 9.63 2.72 -10.19
C LEU A 101 11.13 2.98 -10.12
N GLY A 102 11.60 3.60 -9.05
CA GLY A 102 13.02 3.92 -8.86
C GLY A 102 13.81 2.81 -8.15
N ASN A 103 13.10 1.85 -7.51
CA ASN A 103 13.68 0.72 -6.77
C ASN A 103 14.83 1.13 -5.82
N GLY A 104 14.60 2.18 -5.03
CA GLY A 104 15.56 2.76 -4.09
C GLY A 104 16.11 4.12 -4.51
N TYR A 105 16.03 4.49 -5.77
CA TYR A 105 16.37 5.83 -6.24
C TYR A 105 15.17 6.77 -6.20
N ALA A 106 15.42 8.05 -5.88
CA ALA A 106 14.39 9.06 -5.74
C ALA A 106 13.88 9.49 -7.12
N ILE A 107 12.76 8.91 -7.56
CA ILE A 107 12.04 9.30 -8.77
C ILE A 107 10.56 8.99 -8.62
N SER A 108 9.74 9.84 -9.22
CA SER A 108 8.31 9.60 -9.45
C SER A 108 7.94 10.01 -10.87
N ALA A 109 6.84 9.48 -11.37
CA ALA A 109 6.31 9.83 -12.68
C ALA A 109 4.82 10.10 -12.57
N ILE A 110 4.36 11.11 -13.29
CA ILE A 110 2.95 11.45 -13.46
C ILE A 110 2.63 11.27 -14.93
N LEU A 111 1.71 10.37 -15.22
CA LEU A 111 1.20 10.09 -16.56
C LEU A 111 -0.25 10.51 -16.64
N GLY A 112 -0.68 11.07 -17.75
CA GLY A 112 -2.07 11.48 -17.88
C GLY A 112 -2.47 11.76 -19.33
N LYS A 113 -3.78 11.95 -19.52
CA LYS A 113 -4.33 12.37 -20.81
C LYS A 113 -3.76 13.73 -21.22
N GLU A 114 -3.51 13.89 -22.50
CA GLU A 114 -2.96 15.14 -23.05
C GLU A 114 -3.80 16.36 -22.64
N SER A 115 -5.13 16.25 -22.69
CA SER A 115 -6.06 17.32 -22.33
C SER A 115 -5.90 17.82 -20.89
N VAL A 116 -5.44 16.96 -19.97
CA VAL A 116 -5.17 17.31 -18.58
C VAL A 116 -3.72 17.77 -18.41
N MET A 117 -2.76 17.04 -18.99
CA MET A 117 -1.33 17.29 -18.83
C MET A 117 -0.87 18.59 -19.51
N ASN A 118 -1.55 19.05 -20.56
CA ASN A 118 -1.21 20.32 -21.23
C ASN A 118 -1.25 21.54 -20.28
N SER A 119 -2.03 21.48 -19.20
CA SER A 119 -2.03 22.53 -18.17
C SER A 119 -0.68 22.66 -17.47
N ALA A 120 0.06 21.56 -17.31
CA ALA A 120 1.39 21.58 -16.70
C ALA A 120 2.40 22.41 -17.51
N ARG A 121 2.25 22.46 -18.86
CA ARG A 121 3.13 23.24 -19.75
C ARG A 121 3.02 24.75 -19.53
N LYS A 122 1.92 25.21 -18.92
CA LYS A 122 1.67 26.62 -18.58
C LYS A 122 2.04 26.93 -17.14
N SER A 123 2.48 25.94 -16.38
CA SER A 123 2.85 26.07 -14.98
C SER A 123 4.37 26.09 -14.84
N PHE A 124 4.87 26.85 -13.86
CA PHE A 124 6.28 26.79 -13.51
C PHE A 124 6.54 25.54 -12.64
N ILE A 125 6.94 24.45 -13.31
CA ILE A 125 7.35 23.19 -12.68
C ILE A 125 8.86 23.07 -12.89
N SER A 126 9.62 23.27 -11.81
CA SER A 126 11.07 23.19 -11.83
C SER A 126 11.61 22.72 -10.47
N SER A 127 12.79 22.15 -10.47
CA SER A 127 13.56 21.83 -9.28
C SER A 127 15.06 21.73 -9.61
N THR A 128 15.91 21.76 -8.58
CA THR A 128 17.37 21.60 -8.75
C THR A 128 17.72 20.29 -9.44
N PHE A 129 16.95 19.21 -9.18
CA PHE A 129 17.20 17.88 -9.74
C PHE A 129 16.42 17.59 -11.04
N TRP A 130 15.81 18.59 -11.65
CA TRP A 130 14.98 18.41 -12.85
C TRP A 130 15.73 17.73 -14.00
N SER A 131 17.00 18.05 -14.18
CA SER A 131 17.89 17.48 -15.20
C SER A 131 18.80 16.37 -14.69
N ASP A 132 18.65 15.93 -13.44
CA ASP A 132 19.40 14.81 -12.90
C ASP A 132 19.04 13.52 -13.64
N ARG A 133 20.07 12.78 -14.06
CA ARG A 133 19.91 11.55 -14.86
C ARG A 133 19.82 10.28 -14.02
N ILE A 134 20.22 10.31 -12.75
CA ILE A 134 20.29 9.12 -11.89
C ILE A 134 18.92 8.46 -11.76
N GLY A 135 17.90 9.23 -11.36
CA GLY A 135 16.54 8.74 -11.20
C GLY A 135 15.95 8.12 -12.47
N PRO A 136 15.93 8.86 -13.63
CA PRO A 136 15.46 8.34 -14.90
C PRO A 136 16.19 7.08 -15.38
N VAL A 137 17.52 7.03 -15.28
CA VAL A 137 18.29 5.84 -15.67
C VAL A 137 17.97 4.63 -14.78
N ALA A 138 17.86 4.86 -13.46
CA ALA A 138 17.46 3.82 -12.52
C ALA A 138 16.04 3.31 -12.82
N ALA A 139 15.10 4.20 -13.14
CA ALA A 139 13.73 3.83 -13.47
C ALA A 139 13.67 2.99 -14.77
N ILE A 140 14.35 3.41 -15.82
CA ILE A 140 14.41 2.67 -17.08
C ILE A 140 14.97 1.27 -16.83
N LYS A 141 16.10 1.18 -16.11
CA LYS A 141 16.72 -0.12 -15.83
C LYS A 141 15.85 -1.01 -14.94
N THR A 142 15.16 -0.41 -14.00
CA THR A 142 14.20 -1.14 -13.15
C THR A 142 13.05 -1.70 -13.98
N LEU A 143 12.48 -0.92 -14.88
CA LEU A 143 11.39 -1.37 -15.76
C LEU A 143 11.84 -2.48 -16.70
N GLU A 144 13.01 -2.37 -17.34
CA GLU A 144 13.58 -3.44 -18.18
C GLU A 144 13.72 -4.77 -17.43
N ILE A 145 14.24 -4.72 -16.19
CA ILE A 145 14.41 -5.92 -15.35
C ILE A 145 13.05 -6.47 -14.91
N MET A 146 12.14 -5.61 -14.48
CA MET A 146 10.79 -6.02 -14.08
C MET A 146 10.08 -6.74 -15.22
N GLU A 147 10.12 -6.18 -16.43
CA GLU A 147 9.49 -6.77 -17.61
C GLU A 147 10.11 -8.12 -17.96
N ARG A 148 11.44 -8.18 -18.05
CA ARG A 148 12.18 -9.40 -18.36
C ARG A 148 11.91 -10.54 -17.39
N GLU A 149 11.86 -10.23 -16.09
CA GLU A 149 11.74 -11.22 -15.02
C GLU A 149 10.30 -11.43 -14.53
N GLU A 150 9.35 -10.65 -15.06
CA GLU A 150 7.96 -10.63 -14.58
C GLU A 150 7.87 -10.54 -13.05
N SER A 151 8.71 -9.69 -12.46
CA SER A 151 8.94 -9.62 -11.01
C SER A 151 7.65 -9.47 -10.19
N TRP A 152 6.64 -8.76 -10.70
CA TRP A 152 5.33 -8.60 -10.06
C TRP A 152 4.60 -9.95 -9.87
N LYS A 153 4.76 -10.90 -10.78
CA LYS A 153 4.17 -12.25 -10.63
C LYS A 153 4.82 -12.98 -9.48
N LYS A 154 6.17 -12.96 -9.40
CA LYS A 154 6.93 -13.61 -8.33
C LYS A 154 6.59 -13.04 -6.96
N ILE A 155 6.61 -11.72 -6.79
CA ILE A 155 6.35 -11.09 -5.48
C ILE A 155 4.88 -11.22 -5.07
N THR A 156 3.93 -11.22 -6.01
CA THR A 156 2.52 -11.51 -5.74
C THR A 156 2.34 -12.93 -5.23
N PHE A 157 2.87 -13.90 -5.95
CA PHE A 157 2.81 -15.33 -5.57
C PHE A 157 3.41 -15.58 -4.17
N LEU A 158 4.58 -15.03 -3.88
CA LEU A 158 5.20 -15.15 -2.56
C LEU A 158 4.36 -14.48 -1.47
N GLY A 159 3.74 -13.34 -1.78
CA GLY A 159 2.86 -12.64 -0.84
C GLY A 159 1.58 -13.41 -0.54
N GLU A 160 1.00 -14.07 -1.52
CA GLU A 160 -0.15 -14.97 -1.30
C GLU A 160 0.24 -16.14 -0.38
N LYS A 161 1.44 -16.71 -0.56
CA LYS A 161 1.98 -17.73 0.36
C LYS A 161 2.13 -17.19 1.79
N ILE A 162 2.59 -15.95 1.96
CA ILE A 162 2.67 -15.31 3.28
C ILE A 162 1.29 -15.21 3.95
N PHE A 163 0.26 -14.79 3.23
CA PHE A 163 -1.10 -14.77 3.78
C PHE A 163 -1.59 -16.16 4.22
N LEU A 164 -1.27 -17.20 3.45
CA LEU A 164 -1.62 -18.57 3.80
C LEU A 164 -0.86 -19.04 5.05
N ILE A 165 0.43 -18.74 5.15
CA ILE A 165 1.27 -19.03 6.33
C ILE A 165 0.63 -18.41 7.57
N TRP A 166 0.34 -17.11 7.55
CA TRP A 166 -0.24 -16.41 8.70
C TRP A 166 -1.58 -17.00 9.12
N LYS A 167 -2.48 -17.26 8.17
CA LYS A 167 -3.78 -17.89 8.46
C LYS A 167 -3.64 -19.28 9.06
N LYS A 168 -2.70 -20.10 8.54
CA LYS A 168 -2.41 -21.45 9.04
C LYS A 168 -1.88 -21.40 10.48
N LEU A 169 -0.91 -20.55 10.74
CA LEU A 169 -0.32 -20.40 12.07
C LEU A 169 -1.31 -19.83 13.09
N ALA A 170 -2.08 -18.83 12.71
CA ALA A 170 -3.12 -18.27 13.55
C ALA A 170 -4.17 -19.34 13.94
N LYS A 171 -4.62 -20.13 12.96
CA LYS A 171 -5.54 -21.26 13.22
C LYS A 171 -4.90 -22.31 14.15
N LYS A 172 -3.63 -22.69 13.91
CA LYS A 172 -2.89 -23.67 14.73
C LYS A 172 -2.83 -23.27 16.21
N HIS A 173 -2.62 -21.97 16.47
CA HIS A 173 -2.45 -21.45 17.82
C HIS A 173 -3.72 -20.80 18.40
N ASN A 174 -4.85 -20.91 17.70
CA ASN A 174 -6.13 -20.31 18.10
C ASN A 174 -6.05 -18.80 18.34
N LEU A 175 -5.33 -18.11 17.47
CA LEU A 175 -5.18 -16.65 17.47
C LEU A 175 -6.09 -16.01 16.40
N ALA A 176 -6.80 -14.96 16.77
CA ALA A 176 -7.63 -14.22 15.83
C ALA A 176 -6.80 -13.11 15.16
N ILE A 177 -6.65 -13.18 13.84
CA ILE A 177 -5.93 -12.15 13.06
C ILE A 177 -6.79 -11.59 11.93
N ASN A 178 -6.49 -10.36 11.53
CA ASN A 178 -6.90 -9.79 10.24
C ASN A 178 -5.70 -9.72 9.32
N THR A 179 -5.88 -10.06 8.05
CA THR A 179 -4.87 -9.86 7.00
C THR A 179 -5.31 -8.74 6.07
N SER A 180 -4.38 -7.92 5.61
CA SER A 180 -4.66 -6.75 4.76
C SER A 180 -3.48 -6.43 3.85
N GLY A 181 -3.68 -5.49 2.94
CA GLY A 181 -2.67 -5.02 2.01
C GLY A 181 -2.63 -5.80 0.70
N LEU A 182 -1.76 -5.37 -0.19
CA LEU A 182 -1.44 -6.10 -1.43
C LEU A 182 -0.59 -7.32 -1.08
N PRO A 183 -0.64 -8.41 -1.86
CA PRO A 183 0.22 -9.57 -1.62
C PRO A 183 1.69 -9.20 -1.45
N ALA A 184 2.23 -8.35 -2.33
CA ALA A 184 3.62 -7.88 -2.23
C ALA A 184 3.90 -6.98 -1.02
N LEU A 185 2.88 -6.48 -0.34
CA LEU A 185 2.94 -5.59 0.84
C LEU A 185 2.02 -6.13 1.94
N ALA A 186 2.10 -7.43 2.17
CA ALA A 186 1.22 -8.15 3.08
C ALA A 186 1.37 -7.64 4.53
N LYS A 187 0.24 -7.52 5.23
CA LYS A 187 0.18 -7.15 6.64
C LYS A 187 -0.84 -8.01 7.38
N PHE A 188 -0.63 -8.19 8.66
CA PHE A 188 -1.64 -8.72 9.56
C PHE A 188 -1.69 -7.94 10.86
N SER A 189 -2.78 -8.08 11.60
CA SER A 189 -2.94 -7.56 12.96
C SER A 189 -3.72 -8.56 13.79
N PHE A 190 -3.41 -8.64 15.09
CA PHE A 190 -4.22 -9.43 16.02
C PHE A 190 -5.53 -8.70 16.33
N LYS A 191 -6.60 -9.46 16.51
CA LYS A 191 -7.87 -8.97 17.07
C LYS A 191 -7.80 -9.04 18.59
N SER A 192 -6.91 -8.27 19.19
CA SER A 192 -6.64 -8.21 20.60
C SER A 192 -6.28 -6.79 21.00
N GLU A 193 -6.60 -6.40 22.20
CA GLU A 193 -6.19 -5.12 22.80
C GLU A 193 -4.66 -5.02 22.89
N ASN A 194 -3.97 -6.15 23.05
CA ASN A 194 -2.52 -6.26 23.10
C ASN A 194 -1.84 -6.28 21.71
N SER A 195 -2.56 -5.98 20.62
CA SER A 195 -2.06 -6.11 19.23
C SER A 195 -0.74 -5.38 19.00
N GLN A 196 -0.54 -4.20 19.59
CA GLN A 196 0.70 -3.43 19.45
C GLN A 196 1.86 -4.07 20.23
N ALA A 197 1.61 -4.56 21.43
CA ALA A 197 2.62 -5.28 22.22
C ALA A 197 3.05 -6.58 21.52
N TYR A 198 2.10 -7.31 20.93
CA TYR A 198 2.42 -8.50 20.11
C TYR A 198 3.25 -8.17 18.87
N LYS A 199 2.99 -7.03 18.21
CA LYS A 199 3.84 -6.55 17.12
C LYS A 199 5.28 -6.31 17.60
N THR A 200 5.46 -5.64 18.73
CA THR A 200 6.78 -5.40 19.34
C THR A 200 7.47 -6.71 19.68
N PHE A 201 6.74 -7.64 20.28
CA PHE A 201 7.25 -8.96 20.63
C PHE A 201 7.70 -9.77 19.40
N ILE A 202 6.92 -9.78 18.33
CA ILE A 202 7.32 -10.41 17.05
C ILE A 202 8.62 -9.77 16.53
N THR A 203 8.71 -8.44 16.55
CA THR A 203 9.91 -7.74 16.07
C THR A 203 11.15 -8.14 16.88
N GLN A 204 11.04 -8.16 18.21
CA GLN A 204 12.11 -8.57 19.12
C GLN A 204 12.59 -10.00 18.84
N GLU A 205 11.66 -10.96 18.87
CA GLU A 205 11.98 -12.38 18.69
C GLU A 205 12.55 -12.68 17.29
N MET A 206 12.04 -12.00 16.26
CA MET A 206 12.54 -12.13 14.89
C MET A 206 13.93 -11.55 14.72
N LEU A 207 14.24 -10.43 15.37
CA LEU A 207 15.60 -9.83 15.34
C LEU A 207 16.63 -10.79 15.94
N GLU A 208 16.30 -11.51 17.02
CA GLU A 208 17.19 -12.54 17.60
C GLU A 208 17.48 -13.70 16.63
N LYS A 209 16.59 -13.93 15.66
CA LYS A 209 16.77 -14.93 14.60
C LYS A 209 17.38 -14.35 13.32
N ASN A 210 17.88 -13.11 13.36
CA ASN A 210 18.40 -12.35 12.21
C ASN A 210 17.36 -12.10 11.12
N PHE A 211 16.11 -11.90 11.50
CA PHE A 211 15.04 -11.47 10.61
C PHE A 211 14.57 -10.06 10.99
N LEU A 212 14.73 -9.12 10.08
CA LEU A 212 14.10 -7.80 10.22
C LEU A 212 12.63 -7.91 9.81
N ALA A 213 11.79 -8.36 10.75
CA ALA A 213 10.40 -8.63 10.51
C ALA A 213 9.52 -8.16 11.68
N ALA A 214 8.28 -7.80 11.36
CA ALA A 214 7.23 -7.48 12.32
C ALA A 214 5.91 -8.11 11.83
N ASN A 215 4.81 -7.37 11.89
CA ASN A 215 3.49 -7.79 11.40
C ASN A 215 3.24 -7.46 9.92
N GLY A 216 4.28 -7.18 9.16
CA GLY A 216 4.21 -6.93 7.72
C GLY A 216 5.43 -7.46 6.99
N VAL A 217 5.23 -7.89 5.74
CA VAL A 217 6.30 -8.37 4.87
C VAL A 217 6.21 -7.64 3.53
N TYR A 218 7.29 -6.98 3.15
CA TYR A 218 7.44 -6.31 1.86
C TYR A 218 8.29 -7.20 0.96
N LEU A 219 7.61 -7.91 0.05
CA LEU A 219 8.24 -8.90 -0.82
C LEU A 219 9.12 -8.24 -1.87
N SER A 220 10.27 -8.85 -2.13
CA SER A 220 11.18 -8.52 -3.22
C SER A 220 11.56 -9.78 -3.99
N THR A 221 12.21 -9.63 -5.12
CA THR A 221 12.71 -10.76 -5.93
C THR A 221 13.80 -11.57 -5.24
N SER A 222 14.43 -11.03 -4.19
CA SER A 222 15.41 -11.75 -3.36
C SER A 222 14.77 -12.76 -2.40
N HIS A 223 13.47 -12.63 -2.10
CA HIS A 223 12.76 -13.61 -1.31
C HIS A 223 12.54 -14.90 -2.11
N ASN A 224 12.59 -16.02 -1.41
CA ASN A 224 12.35 -17.34 -1.96
C ASN A 224 11.67 -18.25 -0.93
N GLU A 225 11.26 -19.45 -1.35
CA GLU A 225 10.53 -20.38 -0.49
C GLU A 225 11.34 -20.84 0.74
N LYS A 226 12.67 -20.94 0.62
CA LYS A 226 13.55 -21.30 1.76
C LYS A 226 13.50 -20.21 2.85
N ILE A 227 13.52 -18.95 2.46
CA ILE A 227 13.39 -17.82 3.39
C ILE A 227 12.00 -17.81 4.02
N LEU A 228 10.93 -17.99 3.22
CA LEU A 228 9.56 -18.05 3.71
C LEU A 228 9.35 -19.21 4.70
N LYS A 229 9.94 -20.37 4.43
CA LYS A 229 9.88 -21.52 5.35
C LYS A 229 10.53 -21.18 6.69
N ARG A 230 11.76 -20.69 6.69
CA ARG A 230 12.45 -20.27 7.94
C ARG A 230 11.67 -19.19 8.71
N TYR A 231 11.12 -18.21 8.00
CA TYR A 231 10.25 -17.19 8.59
C TYR A 231 9.02 -17.83 9.24
N ALA A 232 8.38 -18.79 8.58
CA ALA A 232 7.20 -19.50 9.09
C ALA A 232 7.54 -20.31 10.35
N ASP A 233 8.68 -21.01 10.35
CA ASP A 233 9.12 -21.84 11.48
C ASP A 233 9.36 -20.95 12.73
N TYR A 234 10.03 -19.80 12.59
CA TYR A 234 10.21 -18.88 13.71
C TYR A 234 8.92 -18.20 14.16
N LEU A 235 8.06 -17.82 13.21
CA LEU A 235 6.78 -17.22 13.54
C LEU A 235 5.84 -18.21 14.26
N ASP A 236 5.96 -19.50 13.98
CA ASP A 236 5.21 -20.56 14.67
C ASP A 236 5.53 -20.61 16.17
N GLU A 237 6.82 -20.55 16.51
CA GLU A 237 7.26 -20.47 17.93
C GLU A 237 6.73 -19.20 18.61
N ILE A 238 6.77 -18.07 17.92
CA ILE A 238 6.31 -16.79 18.46
C ILE A 238 4.80 -16.78 18.65
N PHE A 239 4.03 -17.29 17.69
CA PHE A 239 2.57 -17.40 17.82
C PHE A 239 2.17 -18.34 18.94
N TYR A 240 2.92 -19.41 19.17
CA TYR A 240 2.73 -20.27 20.35
C TYR A 240 2.88 -19.47 21.64
N LYS A 241 3.98 -18.69 21.81
CA LYS A 241 4.21 -17.86 22.99
C LYS A 241 3.08 -16.84 23.19
N ILE A 242 2.66 -16.15 22.13
CA ILE A 242 1.53 -15.21 22.17
C ILE A 242 0.24 -15.91 22.60
N SER A 243 -0.02 -17.12 22.08
CA SER A 243 -1.21 -17.89 22.47
C SER A 243 -1.23 -18.29 23.95
N GLN A 244 -0.06 -18.53 24.56
CA GLN A 244 0.03 -18.79 25.99
C GLN A 244 -0.28 -17.54 26.81
N CYS A 245 0.14 -16.34 26.35
CA CYS A 245 -0.21 -15.08 27.00
C CYS A 245 -1.73 -14.83 26.96
N GLU A 246 -2.36 -15.02 25.79
CA GLU A 246 -3.83 -14.86 25.64
C GLU A 246 -4.60 -15.82 26.56
N LYS A 247 -4.21 -17.12 26.59
CA LYS A 247 -4.88 -18.14 27.41
C LYS A 247 -4.75 -17.90 28.93
N LYS A 248 -3.60 -17.40 29.37
CA LYS A 248 -3.30 -17.17 30.79
C LYS A 248 -3.61 -15.74 31.22
N ASN A 249 -4.14 -14.92 30.33
CA ASN A 249 -4.36 -13.48 30.54
C ASN A 249 -3.11 -12.76 31.09
N LEU A 250 -1.92 -13.18 30.61
CA LEU A 250 -0.66 -12.61 31.04
C LEU A 250 -0.37 -11.33 30.25
N ASN A 251 0.11 -10.32 30.96
CA ASN A 251 0.55 -9.11 30.30
C ASN A 251 1.86 -9.38 29.53
N ILE A 252 1.80 -9.36 28.21
CA ILE A 252 2.95 -9.61 27.34
C ILE A 252 4.06 -8.56 27.54
N SER A 253 3.72 -7.37 28.04
CA SER A 253 4.72 -6.33 28.33
C SER A 253 5.80 -6.82 29.32
N ASN A 254 5.50 -7.82 30.14
CA ASN A 254 6.45 -8.40 31.10
C ASN A 254 7.56 -9.23 30.42
N ILE A 255 7.41 -9.61 29.15
CA ILE A 255 8.40 -10.36 28.38
C ILE A 255 9.01 -9.54 27.24
N LEU A 256 8.64 -8.28 27.13
CA LEU A 256 9.33 -7.34 26.24
C LEU A 256 10.67 -6.95 26.89
N LYS A 257 11.73 -6.94 26.09
CA LYS A 257 13.07 -6.61 26.55
C LYS A 257 13.37 -5.10 26.51
N TYR A 258 12.53 -4.34 25.78
CA TYR A 258 12.69 -2.91 25.55
C TYR A 258 11.35 -2.19 25.53
#